data_c676fe547a0574da6d01ee523cfad9ec
#
_entry.id   c676fe547a0574da6d01ee523cfad9ec
#
_cell.length_a   1.000
_cell.length_b   1.000
_cell.length_c   1.000
_cell.angle_alpha   90.00
_cell.angle_beta   90.00
_cell.angle_gamma   90.00
#
_symmetry.space_group_name_H-M   'P 1'
#
loop_
_entity.id
_entity.type
_entity.pdbx_description
1 polymer ?
#
loop_
_entity_poly.entity_id
_entity_poly.type
_entity_poly.pdbx_seq_one_letter_code
_entity_poly.pdbx_strand_id
1 'polypeptide(L)'
;LSAGCRDLRASADDYYDRQNLYDIRIQSTLGLTNEDVKAVSQVKGVEKACGTYSETALVQAGDLQQKAEVTLLDMKGFNQPLLLEGTLPQSASEIAVSQNYCTDAGKKIGDQVTLTAQRTSGDEDTSALKQHSYTITAIMQDAADLIADDGAASFRSSQSAKYFFY
;
A
#
# COMPACT_ATOMS: atom_id res chain seq x y z
N LEU A 1 -31.06 7.29 -16.08
CA LEU A 1 -29.65 6.81 -16.12
C LEU A 1 -28.62 7.86 -15.64
N SER A 2 -28.92 9.17 -15.59
CA SER A 2 -27.94 10.20 -15.21
C SER A 2 -27.80 10.43 -13.69
N ALA A 3 -28.78 10.08 -12.87
CA ALA A 3 -28.72 10.27 -11.42
C ALA A 3 -27.73 9.29 -10.76
N GLY A 4 -27.80 8.02 -11.11
CA GLY A 4 -26.92 7.00 -10.52
C GLY A 4 -25.43 7.22 -10.80
N CYS A 5 -25.06 7.81 -11.95
CA CYS A 5 -23.67 8.15 -12.24
C CYS A 5 -23.15 9.34 -11.42
N ARG A 6 -24.04 10.26 -11.02
CA ARG A 6 -23.65 11.37 -10.14
C ARG A 6 -23.44 10.91 -8.71
N ASP A 7 -24.32 10.04 -8.24
CA ASP A 7 -24.22 9.50 -6.87
C ASP A 7 -22.98 8.61 -6.69
N LEU A 8 -22.63 7.80 -7.71
CA LEU A 8 -21.42 6.99 -7.71
C LEU A 8 -20.15 7.86 -7.73
N ARG A 9 -20.14 8.94 -8.55
CA ARG A 9 -19.00 9.88 -8.55
C ARG A 9 -18.85 10.58 -7.22
N ALA A 10 -19.94 11.11 -6.66
CA ALA A 10 -19.90 11.79 -5.36
C ALA A 10 -19.44 10.86 -4.24
N SER A 11 -19.84 9.58 -4.27
CA SER A 11 -19.38 8.59 -3.30
C SER A 11 -17.90 8.24 -3.47
N ALA A 12 -17.41 8.18 -4.72
CA ALA A 12 -16.01 7.94 -5.02
C ALA A 12 -15.15 9.15 -4.61
N ASP A 13 -15.57 10.36 -4.94
CA ASP A 13 -14.88 11.60 -4.57
C ASP A 13 -14.78 11.73 -3.03
N ASP A 14 -15.90 11.49 -2.30
CA ASP A 14 -15.91 11.50 -0.84
C ASP A 14 -14.99 10.42 -0.23
N TYR A 15 -14.93 9.24 -0.84
CA TYR A 15 -14.01 8.19 -0.43
C TYR A 15 -12.54 8.61 -0.65
N TYR A 16 -12.22 9.16 -1.81
CA TYR A 16 -10.87 9.59 -2.15
C TYR A 16 -10.40 10.75 -1.26
N ASP A 17 -11.30 11.70 -0.99
CA ASP A 17 -11.01 12.81 -0.08
C ASP A 17 -10.75 12.31 1.35
N ARG A 18 -11.55 11.37 1.85
CA ARG A 18 -11.35 10.78 3.19
C ARG A 18 -10.06 10.00 3.32
N GLN A 19 -9.63 9.32 2.25
CA GLN A 19 -8.38 8.57 2.23
C GLN A 19 -7.17 9.45 1.88
N ASN A 20 -7.39 10.76 1.64
CA ASN A 20 -6.34 11.69 1.25
C ASN A 20 -5.49 11.17 0.11
N LEU A 21 -6.14 10.69 -0.97
CA LEU A 21 -5.43 10.16 -2.11
C LEU A 21 -4.58 11.24 -2.78
N TYR A 22 -3.43 10.82 -3.28
CA TYR A 22 -2.56 11.71 -4.05
C TYR A 22 -3.06 11.85 -5.49
N ASP A 23 -2.96 13.05 -6.06
CA ASP A 23 -3.21 13.28 -7.49
C ASP A 23 -2.05 12.77 -8.35
N ILE A 24 -0.81 12.90 -7.85
CA ILE A 24 0.40 12.56 -8.58
C ILE A 24 1.35 11.76 -7.69
N ARG A 25 1.80 10.61 -8.19
CA ARG A 25 2.87 9.80 -7.60
C ARG A 25 4.13 9.93 -8.45
N ILE A 26 5.23 10.33 -7.84
CA ILE A 26 6.54 10.41 -8.46
C ILE A 26 7.39 9.26 -7.94
N GLN A 27 7.97 8.48 -8.84
CA GLN A 27 8.84 7.36 -8.50
C GLN A 27 10.19 7.51 -9.20
N SER A 28 11.26 7.14 -8.50
CA SER A 28 12.61 7.11 -9.05
C SER A 28 13.26 5.75 -8.77
N THR A 29 13.94 5.21 -9.74
CA THR A 29 14.73 3.97 -9.60
C THR A 29 15.99 4.18 -8.76
N LEU A 30 16.44 5.43 -8.61
CA LEU A 30 17.59 5.82 -7.80
C LEU A 30 17.19 6.28 -6.39
N GLY A 31 15.90 6.23 -6.07
CA GLY A 31 15.34 6.81 -4.86
C GLY A 31 15.11 8.33 -5.00
N LEU A 32 14.45 8.90 -4.02
CA LEU A 32 14.19 10.32 -3.85
C LEU A 32 14.64 10.74 -2.45
N THR A 33 15.15 11.95 -2.35
CA THR A 33 15.64 12.53 -1.10
C THR A 33 14.62 13.48 -0.48
N ASN A 34 14.83 13.88 0.77
CA ASN A 34 14.04 14.92 1.39
C ASN A 34 14.16 16.28 0.67
N GLU A 35 15.27 16.52 -0.03
CA GLU A 35 15.46 17.74 -0.83
C GLU A 35 14.58 17.71 -2.07
N ASP A 36 14.41 16.54 -2.71
CA ASP A 36 13.49 16.37 -3.83
C ASP A 36 12.04 16.62 -3.40
N VAL A 37 11.62 16.07 -2.25
CA VAL A 37 10.28 16.32 -1.69
C VAL A 37 10.06 17.81 -1.44
N LYS A 38 11.08 18.49 -0.89
CA LYS A 38 11.02 19.95 -0.67
C LYS A 38 10.95 20.72 -1.98
N ALA A 39 11.70 20.32 -2.99
CA ALA A 39 11.65 20.96 -4.30
C ALA A 39 10.27 20.81 -4.95
N VAL A 40 9.68 19.60 -4.89
CA VAL A 40 8.32 19.36 -5.39
C VAL A 40 7.29 20.21 -4.64
N SER A 41 7.40 20.33 -3.33
CA SER A 41 6.47 21.14 -2.52
C SER A 41 6.48 22.64 -2.86
N GLN A 42 7.55 23.12 -3.50
CA GLN A 42 7.68 24.53 -3.92
C GLN A 42 7.16 24.79 -5.34
N VAL A 43 6.75 23.77 -6.08
CA VAL A 43 6.22 23.92 -7.43
C VAL A 43 4.85 24.59 -7.37
N LYS A 44 4.66 25.62 -8.21
CA LYS A 44 3.37 26.33 -8.29
C LYS A 44 2.24 25.36 -8.62
N GLY A 45 1.22 25.33 -7.78
CA GLY A 45 0.05 24.45 -7.93
C GLY A 45 0.14 23.16 -7.13
N VAL A 46 1.25 22.89 -6.46
CA VAL A 46 1.37 21.80 -5.48
C VAL A 46 0.92 22.35 -4.12
N GLU A 47 -0.13 21.77 -3.58
CA GLU A 47 -0.64 22.10 -2.24
C GLU A 47 0.18 21.43 -1.15
N LYS A 48 0.48 20.14 -1.35
CA LYS A 48 1.22 19.29 -0.40
C LYS A 48 2.06 18.26 -1.13
N ALA A 49 3.26 18.00 -0.64
CA ALA A 49 4.10 16.89 -1.05
C ALA A 49 4.60 16.13 0.18
N CYS A 50 4.62 14.80 0.12
CA CYS A 50 5.24 13.97 1.13
C CYS A 50 6.03 12.83 0.48
N GLY A 51 7.11 12.44 1.13
CA GLY A 51 7.87 11.25 0.75
C GLY A 51 7.31 10.02 1.46
N THR A 52 7.29 8.91 0.76
CA THR A 52 7.02 7.60 1.33
C THR A 52 8.01 6.58 0.79
N TYR A 53 8.08 5.44 1.43
CA TYR A 53 8.88 4.32 0.98
C TYR A 53 7.98 3.12 0.74
N SER A 54 8.17 2.45 -0.38
CA SER A 54 7.50 1.17 -0.63
C SER A 54 8.50 0.17 -1.22
N GLU A 55 8.31 -1.09 -0.86
CA GLU A 55 9.14 -2.21 -1.31
C GLU A 55 8.24 -3.39 -1.68
N THR A 56 8.62 -4.12 -2.73
CA THR A 56 7.94 -5.36 -3.09
C THR A 56 8.55 -6.52 -2.33
N ALA A 57 7.73 -7.22 -1.59
CA ALA A 57 8.07 -8.45 -0.89
C ALA A 57 7.28 -9.64 -1.45
N LEU A 58 7.79 -10.84 -1.20
CA LEU A 58 7.10 -12.09 -1.44
C LEU A 58 6.49 -12.57 -0.13
N VAL A 59 5.24 -13.02 -0.20
CA VAL A 59 4.47 -13.53 0.93
C VAL A 59 3.77 -14.83 0.55
N GLN A 60 3.65 -15.74 1.50
CA GLN A 60 2.89 -16.96 1.31
C GLN A 60 1.39 -16.71 1.53
N ALA A 61 0.56 -17.05 0.55
CA ALA A 61 -0.90 -17.01 0.65
C ALA A 61 -1.46 -18.39 0.23
N GLY A 62 -1.84 -19.19 1.20
CA GLY A 62 -2.14 -20.60 0.99
C GLY A 62 -0.92 -21.35 0.45
N ASP A 63 -1.09 -22.09 -0.64
CA ASP A 63 -0.01 -22.85 -1.29
C ASP A 63 0.80 -22.01 -2.30
N LEU A 64 0.45 -20.73 -2.50
CA LEU A 64 1.06 -19.88 -3.51
C LEU A 64 1.90 -18.78 -2.88
N GLN A 65 3.06 -18.51 -3.47
CA GLN A 65 3.85 -17.33 -3.17
C GLN A 65 3.37 -16.18 -4.06
N GLN A 66 3.04 -15.04 -3.45
CA GLN A 66 2.51 -13.87 -4.11
C GLN A 66 3.34 -12.63 -3.78
N LYS A 67 3.19 -11.59 -4.59
CA LYS A 67 3.81 -10.29 -4.35
C LYS A 67 2.92 -9.44 -3.46
N ALA A 68 3.54 -8.80 -2.45
CA ALA A 68 2.94 -7.76 -1.65
C ALA A 68 3.75 -6.47 -1.78
N GLU A 69 3.08 -5.34 -1.92
CA GLU A 69 3.70 -4.02 -1.79
C GLU A 69 3.64 -3.63 -0.31
N VAL A 70 4.81 -3.47 0.29
CA VAL A 70 4.94 -3.02 1.68
C VAL A 70 5.25 -1.55 1.66
N THR A 71 4.38 -0.74 2.23
CA THR A 71 4.50 0.72 2.25
C THR A 71 4.64 1.23 3.67
N LEU A 72 5.55 2.16 3.89
CA LEU A 72 5.66 2.84 5.17
C LEU A 72 4.40 3.67 5.42
N LEU A 73 3.66 3.33 6.49
CA LEU A 73 2.45 4.03 6.88
C LEU A 73 2.81 5.36 7.55
N ASP A 74 2.49 6.46 6.90
CA ASP A 74 2.50 7.80 7.48
C ASP A 74 1.08 8.32 7.64
N MET A 75 0.57 8.31 8.88
CA MET A 75 -0.80 8.73 9.20
C MET A 75 -1.09 10.22 8.89
N LYS A 76 -0.08 10.99 8.57
CA LYS A 76 -0.20 12.39 8.13
C LYS A 76 0.03 12.55 6.63
N GLY A 77 0.41 11.48 5.97
CA GLY A 77 0.72 11.42 4.55
C GLY A 77 -0.52 11.29 3.66
N PHE A 78 -0.27 10.88 2.45
CA PHE A 78 -1.30 10.55 1.47
C PHE A 78 -1.65 9.05 1.52
N ASN A 79 -2.74 8.71 0.81
CA ASN A 79 -3.19 7.35 0.58
C ASN A 79 -3.36 6.58 1.90
N GLN A 80 -4.22 7.12 2.76
CA GLN A 80 -4.53 6.50 4.06
C GLN A 80 -5.44 5.29 3.84
N PRO A 81 -4.97 4.06 4.08
CA PRO A 81 -5.83 2.89 3.97
C PRO A 81 -6.89 2.90 5.07
N LEU A 82 -8.07 2.39 4.76
CA LEU A 82 -9.16 2.28 5.71
C LEU A 82 -8.88 1.16 6.72
N LEU A 83 -8.80 1.48 8.00
CA LEU A 83 -8.71 0.50 9.06
C LEU A 83 -10.06 -0.23 9.22
N LEU A 84 -10.08 -1.53 8.98
CA LEU A 84 -11.27 -2.37 9.12
C LEU A 84 -11.32 -3.04 10.49
N GLU A 85 -10.18 -3.54 10.98
CA GLU A 85 -10.10 -4.28 12.23
C GLU A 85 -8.73 -4.12 12.89
N GLY A 86 -8.68 -4.15 14.22
CA GLY A 86 -7.46 -4.14 15.00
C GLY A 86 -6.92 -2.76 15.31
N THR A 87 -5.61 -2.66 15.48
CA THR A 87 -4.88 -1.43 15.81
C THR A 87 -3.68 -1.27 14.88
N LEU A 88 -3.42 -0.03 14.47
CA LEU A 88 -2.28 0.27 13.61
C LEU A 88 -0.96 -0.18 14.26
N PRO A 89 0.01 -0.66 13.46
CA PRO A 89 1.33 -1.04 13.93
C PRO A 89 1.99 0.07 14.73
N GLN A 90 2.55 -0.27 15.90
CA GLN A 90 3.23 0.65 16.79
C GLN A 90 4.70 0.28 17.00
N SER A 91 5.11 -0.86 16.50
CA SER A 91 6.47 -1.35 16.58
C SER A 91 6.95 -1.94 15.25
N ALA A 92 8.26 -2.03 15.08
CA ALA A 92 8.87 -2.58 13.87
C ALA A 92 8.60 -4.08 13.66
N SER A 93 8.03 -4.78 14.63
CA SER A 93 7.65 -6.19 14.55
C SER A 93 6.17 -6.41 14.21
N GLU A 94 5.40 -5.33 14.05
CA GLU A 94 3.99 -5.34 13.75
C GLU A 94 3.74 -4.91 12.32
N ILE A 95 2.65 -5.38 11.74
CA ILE A 95 2.28 -5.07 10.37
C ILE A 95 0.76 -4.99 10.23
N ALA A 96 0.30 -4.08 9.39
CA ALA A 96 -1.07 -4.06 8.90
C ALA A 96 -1.12 -4.71 7.52
N VAL A 97 -2.15 -5.50 7.26
CA VAL A 97 -2.28 -6.27 6.02
C VAL A 97 -3.62 -5.99 5.35
N SER A 98 -3.67 -6.15 4.02
CA SER A 98 -4.92 -6.02 3.29
C SER A 98 -5.89 -7.16 3.62
N GLN A 99 -7.19 -6.86 3.60
CA GLN A 99 -8.25 -7.83 3.83
C GLN A 99 -8.17 -9.02 2.87
N ASN A 100 -7.84 -8.76 1.60
CA ASN A 100 -7.69 -9.79 0.59
C ASN A 100 -6.62 -10.82 0.97
N TYR A 101 -5.50 -10.37 1.56
CA TYR A 101 -4.47 -11.27 2.06
C TYR A 101 -5.00 -12.18 3.18
N CYS A 102 -5.69 -11.60 4.15
CA CYS A 102 -6.27 -12.38 5.25
C CYS A 102 -7.23 -13.47 4.74
N THR A 103 -8.05 -13.14 3.75
CA THR A 103 -8.99 -14.08 3.12
C THR A 103 -8.25 -15.19 2.39
N ASP A 104 -7.29 -14.86 1.54
CA ASP A 104 -6.57 -15.81 0.69
C ASP A 104 -5.62 -16.70 1.50
N ALA A 105 -4.99 -16.16 2.53
CA ALA A 105 -4.02 -16.86 3.36
C ALA A 105 -4.64 -17.53 4.61
N GLY A 106 -5.92 -17.29 4.89
CA GLY A 106 -6.59 -17.77 6.10
C GLY A 106 -5.99 -17.17 7.39
N LYS A 107 -5.47 -15.94 7.32
CA LYS A 107 -4.80 -15.25 8.42
C LYS A 107 -5.75 -14.30 9.14
N LYS A 108 -5.43 -14.01 10.40
CA LYS A 108 -6.18 -13.09 11.27
C LYS A 108 -5.24 -12.27 12.15
N ILE A 109 -5.78 -11.29 12.84
CA ILE A 109 -5.04 -10.50 13.85
C ILE A 109 -4.41 -11.43 14.89
N GLY A 110 -3.15 -11.18 15.21
CA GLY A 110 -2.32 -11.99 16.10
C GLY A 110 -1.50 -13.07 15.40
N ASP A 111 -1.82 -13.43 14.15
CA ASP A 111 -1.02 -14.37 13.38
C ASP A 111 0.28 -13.73 12.89
N GLN A 112 1.25 -14.57 12.59
CA GLN A 112 2.50 -14.13 11.99
C GLN A 112 2.47 -14.23 10.46
N VAL A 113 3.07 -13.26 9.81
CA VAL A 113 3.36 -13.23 8.39
C VAL A 113 4.86 -13.14 8.16
N THR A 114 5.37 -13.95 7.24
CA THR A 114 6.78 -13.91 6.84
C THR A 114 6.88 -13.24 5.47
N LEU A 115 7.70 -12.20 5.39
CA LEU A 115 8.00 -11.47 4.17
C LEU A 115 9.41 -11.80 3.72
N THR A 116 9.59 -11.97 2.43
CA THR A 116 10.90 -12.14 1.80
C THR A 116 11.09 -11.01 0.80
N ALA A 117 12.12 -10.18 0.97
CA ALA A 117 12.44 -9.12 0.02
C ALA A 117 12.67 -9.72 -1.38
N GLN A 118 12.07 -9.11 -2.39
CA GLN A 118 12.31 -9.50 -3.78
C GLN A 118 13.65 -8.93 -4.21
N ARG A 119 14.70 -9.75 -4.25
CA ARG A 119 16.04 -9.33 -4.69
C ARG A 119 16.09 -9.29 -6.21
N THR A 120 16.56 -8.17 -6.76
CA THR A 120 17.03 -8.09 -8.13
C THR A 120 18.51 -8.44 -8.13
N SER A 121 18.94 -9.31 -9.04
CA SER A 121 20.33 -9.80 -9.11
C SER A 121 21.30 -8.63 -9.20
N GLY A 122 22.17 -8.47 -8.19
CA GLY A 122 23.27 -7.49 -8.19
C GLY A 122 23.22 -6.43 -7.10
N ASP A 123 22.14 -6.32 -6.33
CA ASP A 123 22.05 -5.35 -5.24
C ASP A 123 22.61 -5.91 -3.93
N GLU A 124 23.47 -5.11 -3.28
CA GLU A 124 23.74 -5.25 -1.86
C GLU A 124 22.43 -5.13 -1.08
N ASP A 125 22.39 -5.66 0.14
CA ASP A 125 21.19 -5.74 0.99
C ASP A 125 20.67 -4.33 1.38
N THR A 126 20.01 -3.66 0.43
CA THR A 126 19.42 -2.33 0.59
C THR A 126 17.95 -2.40 1.01
N SER A 127 17.41 -3.61 1.26
CA SER A 127 16.04 -3.79 1.71
C SER A 127 15.78 -3.10 3.05
N ALA A 128 14.69 -2.34 3.14
CA ALA A 128 14.21 -1.75 4.38
C ALA A 128 13.56 -2.81 5.29
N LEU A 129 13.17 -3.95 4.75
CA LEU A 129 12.61 -5.07 5.50
C LEU A 129 13.72 -5.78 6.29
N LYS A 130 14.02 -5.25 7.47
CA LYS A 130 15.06 -5.80 8.37
C LYS A 130 14.62 -7.05 9.11
N GLN A 131 13.33 -7.28 9.22
CA GLN A 131 12.74 -8.46 9.84
C GLN A 131 12.07 -9.31 8.75
N HIS A 132 12.06 -10.61 8.96
CA HIS A 132 11.42 -11.55 8.05
C HIS A 132 10.03 -11.99 8.55
N SER A 133 9.73 -11.79 9.84
CA SER A 133 8.45 -12.20 10.44
C SER A 133 7.84 -11.05 11.24
N TYR A 134 6.56 -10.81 11.00
CA TYR A 134 5.80 -9.72 11.59
C TYR A 134 4.50 -10.26 12.19
N THR A 135 4.01 -9.63 13.25
CA THR A 135 2.69 -9.94 13.83
C THR A 135 1.64 -9.04 13.19
N ILE A 136 0.57 -9.62 12.70
CA ILE A 136 -0.56 -8.89 12.13
C ILE A 136 -1.33 -8.22 13.28
N THR A 137 -1.38 -6.88 13.28
CA THR A 137 -2.11 -6.10 14.29
C THR A 137 -3.31 -5.36 13.73
N ALA A 138 -3.36 -5.17 12.42
CA ALA A 138 -4.46 -4.50 11.74
C ALA A 138 -4.80 -5.18 10.40
N ILE A 139 -6.08 -5.14 10.07
CA ILE A 139 -6.61 -5.46 8.74
C ILE A 139 -7.11 -4.16 8.12
N MET A 140 -6.62 -3.87 6.91
CA MET A 140 -6.88 -2.62 6.22
C MET A 140 -7.43 -2.87 4.81
N GLN A 141 -8.10 -1.87 4.27
CA GLN A 141 -8.53 -1.82 2.88
C GLN A 141 -7.82 -0.65 2.20
N ASP A 142 -7.04 -0.95 1.18
CA ASP A 142 -6.42 0.06 0.32
C ASP A 142 -7.39 0.50 -0.78
N ALA A 143 -7.30 1.76 -1.19
CA ALA A 143 -8.08 2.25 -2.32
C ALA A 143 -7.76 1.48 -3.61
N ALA A 144 -6.54 0.98 -3.75
CA ALA A 144 -6.13 0.15 -4.88
C ALA A 144 -6.79 -1.23 -4.90
N ASP A 145 -7.22 -1.76 -3.74
CA ASP A 145 -7.98 -3.01 -3.67
C ASP A 145 -9.36 -2.89 -4.32
N LEU A 146 -10.02 -1.75 -4.18
CA LEU A 146 -11.33 -1.48 -4.79
C LEU A 146 -11.26 -1.46 -6.32
N ILE A 147 -10.16 -0.94 -6.88
CA ILE A 147 -9.94 -0.91 -8.34
C ILE A 147 -9.73 -2.32 -8.89
N ALA A 148 -9.25 -3.24 -8.08
CA ALA A 148 -9.01 -4.63 -8.49
C ALA A 148 -10.28 -5.46 -8.61
N ASP A 149 -11.31 -5.15 -7.86
CA ASP A 149 -12.55 -5.94 -7.78
C ASP A 149 -13.54 -5.58 -8.91
N ASP A 150 -13.42 -4.41 -9.52
CA ASP A 150 -14.36 -3.88 -10.53
C ASP A 150 -14.15 -4.41 -11.96
N GLY A 151 -13.42 -5.50 -12.15
CA GLY A 151 -13.17 -6.05 -13.48
C GLY A 151 -12.27 -5.19 -14.39
N ALA A 152 -11.81 -4.04 -13.92
CA ALA A 152 -10.78 -3.22 -14.56
C ALA A 152 -9.36 -3.83 -14.44
N ALA A 153 -9.27 -5.07 -14.01
CA ALA A 153 -8.06 -5.87 -13.83
C ALA A 153 -7.19 -6.01 -15.10
N SER A 154 -7.65 -5.50 -16.23
CA SER A 154 -6.90 -5.59 -17.49
C SER A 154 -5.66 -4.69 -17.56
N PHE A 155 -5.49 -3.75 -16.63
CA PHE A 155 -4.32 -2.86 -16.59
C PHE A 155 -3.25 -3.20 -15.54
N ARG A 156 -3.51 -4.15 -14.64
CA ARG A 156 -2.46 -4.66 -13.77
C ARG A 156 -1.59 -5.62 -14.57
N SER A 157 -0.34 -5.23 -14.82
CA SER A 157 0.63 -6.16 -15.38
C SER A 157 0.77 -7.37 -14.43
N SER A 158 1.14 -8.53 -14.97
CA SER A 158 1.47 -9.73 -14.17
C SER A 158 2.60 -9.49 -13.15
N GLN A 159 3.17 -8.30 -13.12
CA GLN A 159 4.21 -7.86 -12.20
C GLN A 159 3.69 -7.01 -11.04
N SER A 160 2.40 -6.61 -11.04
CA SER A 160 1.82 -5.82 -9.93
C SER A 160 1.71 -6.67 -8.66
N ALA A 161 1.86 -6.01 -7.52
CA ALA A 161 1.62 -6.63 -6.23
C ALA A 161 0.12 -6.99 -6.10
N LYS A 162 -0.15 -8.15 -5.49
CA LYS A 162 -1.52 -8.61 -5.23
C LYS A 162 -2.06 -8.08 -3.91
N TYR A 163 -1.18 -7.86 -2.94
CA TYR A 163 -1.54 -7.44 -1.59
C TYR A 163 -0.83 -6.14 -1.20
N PHE A 164 -1.42 -5.39 -0.27
CA PHE A 164 -0.88 -4.16 0.28
C PHE A 164 -0.67 -4.33 1.78
N PHE A 165 0.53 -4.02 2.25
CA PHE A 165 0.94 -4.12 3.64
C PHE A 165 1.53 -2.78 4.11
N TYR A 166 1.40 -2.50 5.41
CA TYR A 166 1.77 -1.23 6.02
C TYR A 166 2.45 -1.44 7.39
#